data_286bef19504b2b7a625a51802ef110f3
#
_entry.id   286bef19504b2b7a625a51802ef110f3
#
_cell.length_a   1.000
_cell.length_b   1.000
_cell.length_c   1.000
_cell.angle_alpha   90.00
_cell.angle_beta   90.00
_cell.angle_gamma   90.00
#
_symmetry.space_group_name_H-M   'P 1'
#
loop_
_entity.id
_entity.type
_entity.pdbx_description
1 polymer ?
#
loop_
_entity_poly.entity_id
_entity_poly.type
_entity_poly.pdbx_seq_one_letter_code
_entity_poly.pdbx_strand_id
1 'polypeptide(L)'
;MTEDVYQMFKNLVEYRPTDLPEVIIKGYAGFLIRDKDGMPEVALHWENRFSNAVNRYNEIYKIQMPNITPHVCRHTYCSNQAKARMNPKTLQYLMGHSEIAVTMDVYTHLGLDDAKDEIVRLEELENARKEVNKIEHNTMLSVHRFKAT
;
A
#
# COMPACT_ATOMS: atom_id res chain seq x y z
N MET A 1 2.30 -8.48 4.92
CA MET A 1 2.81 -8.78 3.55
C MET A 1 1.72 -9.58 2.87
N THR A 2 1.34 -9.23 1.63
CA THR A 2 0.37 -10.01 0.85
C THR A 2 1.01 -11.29 0.36
N GLU A 3 0.19 -12.30 0.02
CA GLU A 3 0.69 -13.60 -0.47
C GLU A 3 1.56 -13.44 -1.73
N ASP A 4 1.12 -12.61 -2.68
CA ASP A 4 1.87 -12.35 -3.92
C ASP A 4 3.29 -11.81 -3.64
N VAL A 5 3.40 -10.87 -2.69
CA VAL A 5 4.70 -10.30 -2.29
C VAL A 5 5.55 -11.35 -1.58
N TYR A 6 4.95 -12.21 -0.75
CA TYR A 6 5.65 -13.32 -0.12
C TYR A 6 6.21 -14.30 -1.15
N GLN A 7 5.41 -14.73 -2.12
CA GLN A 7 5.84 -15.64 -3.17
C GLN A 7 6.93 -15.03 -4.05
N MET A 8 6.84 -13.73 -4.34
CA MET A 8 7.90 -13.01 -5.06
C MET A 8 9.24 -13.08 -4.32
N PHE A 9 9.26 -12.78 -3.02
CA PHE A 9 10.49 -12.84 -2.22
C PHE A 9 11.01 -14.27 -2.07
N LYS A 10 10.11 -15.24 -1.90
CA LYS A 10 10.47 -16.66 -1.86
C LYS A 10 11.17 -17.08 -3.15
N ASN A 11 10.61 -16.74 -4.30
CA ASN A 11 11.22 -17.01 -5.60
C ASN A 11 12.61 -16.35 -5.73
N LEU A 12 12.75 -15.08 -5.30
CA LEU A 12 14.04 -14.40 -5.32
C LEU A 12 15.11 -15.12 -4.50
N VAL A 13 14.74 -15.71 -3.37
CA VAL A 13 15.67 -16.50 -2.52
C VAL A 13 15.96 -17.86 -3.13
N GLU A 14 14.95 -18.57 -3.64
CA GLU A 14 15.08 -19.92 -4.21
C GLU A 14 15.88 -19.93 -5.52
N TYR A 15 15.69 -18.93 -6.39
CA TYR A 15 16.39 -18.80 -7.67
C TYR A 15 17.69 -17.98 -7.58
N ARG A 16 18.13 -17.69 -6.35
CA ARG A 16 19.40 -16.99 -6.14
C ARG A 16 20.57 -17.88 -6.58
N PRO A 17 21.52 -17.36 -7.38
CA PRO A 17 22.73 -18.10 -7.71
C PRO A 17 23.47 -18.49 -6.43
N THR A 18 23.72 -19.78 -6.24
CA THR A 18 24.40 -20.32 -5.07
C THR A 18 25.91 -20.54 -5.29
N ASP A 19 26.34 -20.46 -6.53
CA ASP A 19 27.73 -20.62 -6.98
C ASP A 19 28.59 -19.36 -6.78
N LEU A 20 27.97 -18.23 -6.46
CA LEU A 20 28.67 -16.98 -6.19
C LEU A 20 28.99 -16.83 -4.70
N PRO A 21 30.21 -16.37 -4.35
CA PRO A 21 30.61 -16.18 -2.96
C PRO A 21 29.72 -15.13 -2.27
N GLU A 22 29.48 -15.30 -0.97
CA GLU A 22 28.76 -14.32 -0.16
C GLU A 22 29.62 -13.08 0.03
N VAL A 23 29.09 -11.93 -0.37
CA VAL A 23 29.76 -10.63 -0.24
C VAL A 23 29.38 -9.98 1.09
N ILE A 24 30.40 -9.56 1.83
CA ILE A 24 30.23 -8.80 3.08
C ILE A 24 30.62 -7.34 2.84
N ILE A 25 29.67 -6.41 3.03
CA ILE A 25 29.91 -4.98 2.89
C ILE A 25 29.64 -4.30 4.23
N LYS A 26 30.64 -3.67 4.79
CA LYS A 26 30.56 -2.97 6.09
C LYS A 26 29.97 -3.86 7.20
N GLY A 27 30.26 -5.17 7.20
CA GLY A 27 29.74 -6.12 8.16
C GLY A 27 28.35 -6.68 7.88
N TYR A 28 27.71 -6.27 6.79
CA TYR A 28 26.43 -6.79 6.36
C TYR A 28 26.59 -7.84 5.26
N ALA A 29 25.87 -8.94 5.37
CA ALA A 29 25.78 -10.03 4.40
C ALA A 29 24.30 -10.36 4.13
N GLY A 30 24.03 -11.33 3.26
CA GLY A 30 22.65 -11.76 3.01
C GLY A 30 21.87 -10.82 2.10
N PHE A 31 22.53 -10.06 1.23
CA PHE A 31 21.87 -9.16 0.29
C PHE A 31 20.90 -9.95 -0.60
N LEU A 32 19.63 -9.54 -0.58
CA LEU A 32 18.56 -10.27 -1.27
C LEU A 32 18.70 -10.20 -2.78
N ILE A 33 19.04 -9.04 -3.31
CA ILE A 33 19.13 -8.80 -4.75
C ILE A 33 20.58 -8.52 -5.12
N ARG A 34 21.10 -9.33 -6.03
CA ARG A 34 22.48 -9.26 -6.51
C ARG A 34 22.52 -9.13 -8.02
N ASP A 35 23.58 -8.55 -8.52
CA ASP A 35 23.88 -8.54 -9.95
C ASP A 35 24.50 -9.89 -10.39
N LYS A 36 24.89 -9.97 -11.69
CA LYS A 36 25.51 -11.15 -12.28
C LYS A 36 26.88 -11.51 -11.67
N ASP A 37 27.54 -10.56 -11.05
CA ASP A 37 28.86 -10.72 -10.44
C ASP A 37 28.75 -10.98 -8.91
N GLY A 38 27.52 -11.14 -8.40
CA GLY A 38 27.22 -11.42 -6.99
C GLY A 38 27.22 -10.20 -6.10
N MET A 39 27.42 -8.99 -6.65
CA MET A 39 27.40 -7.75 -5.87
C MET A 39 25.96 -7.30 -5.61
N PRO A 40 25.69 -6.66 -4.46
CA PRO A 40 24.38 -6.08 -4.20
C PRO A 40 23.98 -5.06 -5.25
N GLU A 41 22.76 -5.15 -5.72
CA GLU A 41 22.20 -4.15 -6.64
C GLU A 41 22.11 -2.77 -5.97
N VAL A 42 22.49 -1.73 -6.71
CA VAL A 42 22.43 -0.35 -6.25
C VAL A 42 21.26 0.40 -6.88
N ALA A 43 20.84 1.51 -6.26
CA ALA A 43 19.68 2.30 -6.70
C ALA A 43 19.75 2.71 -8.18
N LEU A 44 20.93 3.09 -8.66
CA LEU A 44 21.15 3.49 -10.07
C LEU A 44 20.82 2.34 -11.05
N HIS A 45 21.13 1.10 -10.72
CA HIS A 45 20.81 -0.06 -11.57
C HIS A 45 19.29 -0.26 -11.69
N TRP A 46 18.55 -0.04 -10.58
CA TRP A 46 17.09 -0.08 -10.59
C TRP A 46 16.47 1.02 -11.44
N GLU A 47 16.95 2.25 -11.31
CA GLU A 47 16.50 3.37 -12.14
C GLU A 47 16.70 3.09 -13.62
N ASN A 48 17.88 2.59 -14.00
CA ASN A 48 18.19 2.20 -15.36
C ASN A 48 17.28 1.07 -15.87
N ARG A 49 17.00 0.06 -15.04
CA ARG A 49 16.09 -1.04 -15.42
C ARG A 49 14.67 -0.54 -15.66
N PHE A 50 14.16 0.35 -14.80
CA PHE A 50 12.85 0.96 -14.98
C PHE A 50 12.80 1.80 -16.27
N SER A 51 13.80 2.65 -16.50
CA SER A 51 13.87 3.48 -17.70
C SER A 51 13.94 2.62 -18.97
N ASN A 52 14.75 1.56 -18.96
CA ASN A 52 14.84 0.64 -20.10
C ASN A 52 13.53 -0.09 -20.35
N ALA A 53 12.82 -0.52 -19.30
CA ALA A 53 11.53 -1.18 -19.43
C ALA A 53 10.46 -0.25 -20.02
N VAL A 54 10.40 1.01 -19.56
CA VAL A 54 9.50 2.04 -20.08
C VAL A 54 9.82 2.37 -21.54
N ASN A 55 11.10 2.56 -21.87
CA ASN A 55 11.52 2.84 -23.25
C ASN A 55 11.13 1.70 -24.19
N ARG A 56 11.41 0.45 -23.78
CA ARG A 56 11.04 -0.73 -24.58
C ARG A 56 9.53 -0.88 -24.76
N TYR A 57 8.73 -0.55 -23.73
CA TYR A 57 7.28 -0.50 -23.87
C TYR A 57 6.86 0.55 -24.90
N ASN A 58 7.42 1.75 -24.82
CA ASN A 58 7.11 2.88 -25.68
C ASN A 58 7.54 2.67 -27.14
N GLU A 59 8.54 1.83 -27.38
CA GLU A 59 8.93 1.41 -28.75
C GLU A 59 7.91 0.42 -29.36
N ILE A 60 7.25 -0.39 -28.53
CA ILE A 60 6.34 -1.45 -29.00
C ILE A 60 4.89 -0.93 -29.14
N TYR A 61 4.45 -0.09 -28.20
CA TYR A 61 3.05 0.29 -28.06
C TYR A 61 2.79 1.74 -28.44
N LYS A 62 1.64 1.99 -29.12
CA LYS A 62 1.22 3.35 -29.52
C LYS A 62 0.89 4.24 -28.32
N ILE A 63 0.30 3.67 -27.27
CA ILE A 63 -0.01 4.39 -26.04
C ILE A 63 1.27 4.46 -25.23
N GLN A 64 1.82 5.66 -25.12
CA GLN A 64 3.07 5.88 -24.43
C GLN A 64 2.90 5.83 -22.92
N MET A 65 3.77 5.09 -22.24
CA MET A 65 3.85 5.06 -20.80
C MET A 65 4.62 6.29 -20.31
N PRO A 66 4.15 6.99 -19.27
CA PRO A 66 4.91 8.10 -18.68
C PRO A 66 6.23 7.59 -18.06
N ASN A 67 7.12 8.50 -17.73
CA ASN A 67 8.35 8.13 -17.05
C ASN A 67 8.05 7.55 -15.66
N ILE A 68 8.19 6.25 -15.53
CA ILE A 68 7.96 5.51 -14.28
C ILE A 68 9.32 5.19 -13.65
N THR A 69 9.47 5.59 -12.40
CA THR A 69 10.65 5.28 -11.58
C THR A 69 10.23 4.50 -10.33
N PRO A 70 11.15 3.85 -9.61
CA PRO A 70 10.86 3.24 -8.31
C PRO A 70 10.21 4.23 -7.33
N HIS A 71 10.61 5.49 -7.39
CA HIS A 71 10.04 6.55 -6.56
C HIS A 71 8.58 6.87 -6.93
N VAL A 72 8.26 6.92 -8.21
CA VAL A 72 6.88 7.08 -8.70
C VAL A 72 6.00 5.92 -8.23
N CYS A 73 6.49 4.68 -8.32
CA CYS A 73 5.75 3.50 -7.81
C CYS A 73 5.49 3.60 -6.30
N ARG A 74 6.50 4.03 -5.53
CA ARG A 74 6.39 4.25 -4.09
C ARG A 74 5.33 5.31 -3.76
N HIS A 75 5.36 6.45 -4.44
CA HIS A 75 4.35 7.51 -4.26
C HIS A 75 2.95 7.05 -4.64
N THR A 76 2.81 6.32 -5.74
CA THR A 76 1.52 5.77 -6.18
C THR A 76 0.97 4.81 -5.15
N TYR A 77 1.80 3.91 -4.60
CA TYR A 77 1.38 3.02 -3.52
C TYR A 77 0.89 3.81 -2.31
N CYS A 78 1.69 4.79 -1.85
CA CYS A 78 1.35 5.61 -0.69
C CYS A 78 0.02 6.34 -0.88
N SER A 79 -0.19 6.97 -2.04
CA SER A 79 -1.42 7.68 -2.38
C SER A 79 -2.63 6.76 -2.46
N ASN A 80 -2.48 5.56 -3.05
CA ASN A 80 -3.55 4.58 -3.12
C ASN A 80 -3.96 4.06 -1.74
N GLN A 81 -2.99 3.82 -0.85
CA GLN A 81 -3.29 3.39 0.52
C GLN A 81 -3.94 4.51 1.34
N ALA A 82 -3.52 5.76 1.15
CA ALA A 82 -4.16 6.90 1.78
C ALA A 82 -5.62 7.06 1.30
N LYS A 83 -5.88 6.93 -0.01
CA LYS A 83 -7.25 6.92 -0.58
C LYS A 83 -8.09 5.76 -0.05
N ALA A 84 -7.49 4.60 0.16
CA ALA A 84 -8.12 3.45 0.81
C ALA A 84 -8.30 3.63 2.33
N ARG A 85 -8.00 4.82 2.86
CA ARG A 85 -8.16 5.20 4.29
C ARG A 85 -7.34 4.34 5.25
N MET A 86 -6.19 3.87 4.82
CA MET A 86 -5.24 3.23 5.72
C MET A 86 -4.86 4.19 6.83
N ASN A 87 -4.75 3.69 8.06
CA ASN A 87 -4.30 4.53 9.18
C ASN A 87 -2.92 5.14 8.88
N PRO A 88 -2.74 6.49 9.04
CA PRO A 88 -1.49 7.17 8.70
C PRO A 88 -0.26 6.61 9.41
N LYS A 89 -0.38 6.16 10.67
CA LYS A 89 0.72 5.53 11.40
C LYS A 89 1.12 4.18 10.81
N THR A 90 0.14 3.38 10.40
CA THR A 90 0.39 2.12 9.70
C THR A 90 1.08 2.36 8.37
N LEU A 91 0.61 3.36 7.62
CA LEU A 91 1.22 3.73 6.34
C LEU A 91 2.64 4.27 6.53
N GLN A 92 2.90 5.11 7.55
CA GLN A 92 4.24 5.55 7.90
C GLN A 92 5.19 4.37 8.12
N TYR A 93 4.75 3.38 8.89
CA TYR A 93 5.54 2.18 9.19
C TYR A 93 5.84 1.37 7.92
N LEU A 94 4.83 1.09 7.10
CA LEU A 94 4.97 0.33 5.86
C LEU A 94 5.87 1.04 4.84
N MET A 95 5.80 2.36 4.78
CA MET A 95 6.63 3.18 3.91
C MET A 95 8.04 3.39 4.44
N GLY A 96 8.32 3.09 5.72
CA GLY A 96 9.60 3.36 6.35
C GLY A 96 9.91 4.85 6.44
N HIS A 97 8.90 5.70 6.58
CA HIS A 97 9.12 7.14 6.76
C HIS A 97 9.55 7.43 8.20
N SER A 98 10.67 8.12 8.38
CA SER A 98 11.17 8.52 9.69
C SER A 98 10.20 9.46 10.42
N GLU A 99 9.54 10.35 9.68
CA GLU A 99 8.63 11.34 10.20
C GLU A 99 7.21 11.15 9.65
N ILE A 100 6.22 11.33 10.55
CA ILE A 100 4.81 11.21 10.18
C ILE A 100 4.37 12.32 9.21
N ALA A 101 5.00 13.49 9.26
CA ALA A 101 4.70 14.62 8.38
C ALA A 101 4.78 14.22 6.90
N VAL A 102 5.81 13.48 6.50
CA VAL A 102 5.99 12.98 5.13
C VAL A 102 4.81 12.12 4.67
N THR A 103 4.24 11.34 5.58
CA THR A 103 3.05 10.53 5.28
C THR A 103 1.80 11.41 5.24
N MET A 104 1.65 12.36 6.17
CA MET A 104 0.50 13.24 6.25
C MET A 104 0.36 14.17 5.05
N ASP A 105 1.48 14.57 4.43
CA ASP A 105 1.45 15.37 3.20
C ASP A 105 0.64 14.69 2.08
N VAL A 106 0.69 13.35 2.02
CA VAL A 106 -0.12 12.58 1.05
C VAL A 106 -1.61 12.71 1.33
N TYR A 107 -2.01 12.74 2.61
CA TYR A 107 -3.43 12.89 3.01
C TYR A 107 -3.95 14.31 2.80
N THR A 108 -3.10 15.33 2.89
CA THR A 108 -3.52 16.73 2.66
C THR A 108 -3.86 17.00 1.20
N HIS A 109 -3.35 16.18 0.27
CA HIS A 109 -3.66 16.25 -1.17
C HIS A 109 -4.91 15.46 -1.56
N LEU A 110 -5.57 14.78 -0.61
CA LEU A 110 -6.89 14.18 -0.83
C LEU A 110 -7.88 15.33 -1.09
N GLY A 111 -8.48 15.33 -2.28
CA GLY A 111 -9.28 16.45 -2.76
C GLY A 111 -10.60 16.66 -2.01
N LEU A 112 -11.29 17.76 -2.33
CA LEU A 112 -12.60 18.13 -1.77
C LEU A 112 -13.66 17.04 -2.03
N ASP A 113 -13.54 16.30 -3.11
CA ASP A 113 -14.46 15.21 -3.47
C ASP A 113 -14.35 14.03 -2.50
N ASP A 114 -13.12 13.67 -2.09
CA ASP A 114 -12.91 12.64 -1.06
C ASP A 114 -13.53 13.05 0.30
N ALA A 115 -13.51 14.35 0.63
CA ALA A 115 -14.14 14.87 1.85
C ALA A 115 -15.68 14.79 1.78
N LYS A 116 -16.29 15.05 0.62
CA LYS A 116 -17.73 14.90 0.41
C LYS A 116 -18.17 13.44 0.56
N ASP A 117 -17.45 12.52 -0.06
CA ASP A 117 -17.74 11.09 0.02
C ASP A 117 -17.65 10.58 1.48
N GLU A 118 -16.72 11.13 2.27
CA GLU A 118 -16.62 10.79 3.69
C GLU A 118 -17.81 11.30 4.50
N ILE A 119 -18.29 12.52 4.23
CA ILE A 119 -19.46 13.06 4.90
C ILE A 119 -20.70 12.20 4.60
N VAL A 120 -20.93 11.85 3.33
CA VAL A 120 -22.06 10.99 2.93
C VAL A 120 -21.99 9.64 3.65
N ARG A 121 -20.80 9.02 3.70
CA ARG A 121 -20.60 7.74 4.41
C ARG A 121 -20.88 7.86 5.91
N LEU A 122 -20.48 8.95 6.55
CA LEU A 122 -20.73 9.16 7.97
C LEU A 122 -22.24 9.34 8.24
N GLU A 123 -22.96 10.05 7.37
CA GLU A 123 -24.41 10.18 7.44
C GLU A 123 -25.12 8.85 7.28
N GLU A 124 -24.70 8.00 6.35
CA GLU A 124 -25.23 6.66 6.16
C GLU A 124 -25.04 5.78 7.40
N LEU A 125 -23.84 5.82 8.00
CA LEU A 125 -23.53 5.09 9.24
C LEU A 125 -24.37 5.58 10.42
N GLU A 126 -24.58 6.87 10.54
CA GLU A 126 -25.42 7.45 11.59
C GLU A 126 -26.89 7.06 11.41
N ASN A 127 -27.39 7.07 10.19
CA ASN A 127 -28.74 6.63 9.87
C ASN A 127 -28.94 5.13 10.17
N ALA A 128 -27.99 4.28 9.78
CA ALA A 128 -28.02 2.87 10.11
C ALA A 128 -28.04 2.61 11.65
N ARG A 129 -27.26 3.38 12.41
CA ARG A 129 -27.30 3.31 13.89
C ARG A 129 -28.67 3.71 14.47
N LYS A 130 -29.27 4.77 13.93
CA LYS A 130 -30.61 5.20 14.35
C LYS A 130 -31.67 4.13 14.08
N GLU A 131 -31.60 3.44 12.94
CA GLU A 131 -32.50 2.32 12.61
C GLU A 131 -32.32 1.14 13.56
N VAL A 132 -31.10 0.72 13.86
CA VAL A 132 -30.82 -0.36 14.81
C VAL A 132 -31.38 -0.03 16.19
N ASN A 133 -31.10 1.16 16.71
CA ASN A 133 -31.61 1.61 18.02
C ASN A 133 -33.14 1.64 18.06
N LYS A 134 -33.81 2.02 16.95
CA LYS A 134 -35.26 2.01 16.84
C LYS A 134 -35.85 0.61 16.87
N ILE A 135 -35.19 -0.35 16.22
CA ILE A 135 -35.59 -1.76 16.24
C ILE A 135 -35.42 -2.34 17.65
N GLU A 136 -34.30 -2.09 18.32
CA GLU A 136 -34.06 -2.53 19.68
C GLU A 136 -35.09 -1.97 20.66
N HIS A 137 -35.39 -0.68 20.57
CA HIS A 137 -36.39 -0.04 21.41
C HIS A 137 -37.79 -0.64 21.20
N ASN A 138 -38.20 -0.86 19.95
CA ASN A 138 -39.48 -1.47 19.63
C ASN A 138 -39.55 -2.93 20.10
N THR A 139 -38.47 -3.68 20.03
CA THR A 139 -38.37 -5.05 20.52
C THR A 139 -38.51 -5.10 22.05
N MET A 140 -37.86 -4.20 22.79
CA MET A 140 -38.00 -4.08 24.22
C MET A 140 -39.43 -3.75 24.65
N LEU A 141 -40.11 -2.83 23.96
CA LEU A 141 -41.49 -2.49 24.23
C LEU A 141 -42.45 -3.67 23.99
N SER A 142 -42.21 -4.48 22.98
CA SER A 142 -43.00 -5.68 22.70
C SER A 142 -42.85 -6.76 23.79
N VAL A 143 -41.62 -6.99 24.27
CA VAL A 143 -41.33 -7.96 25.32
C VAL A 143 -41.97 -7.54 26.65
N HIS A 144 -42.03 -6.25 26.97
CA HIS A 144 -42.72 -5.76 28.18
C HIS A 144 -44.24 -5.96 28.11
N ARG A 145 -44.84 -5.89 26.93
CA ARG A 145 -46.27 -6.11 26.72
C ARG A 145 -46.71 -7.56 26.94
N PHE A 146 -45.83 -8.54 26.63
CA PHE A 146 -46.09 -9.95 26.83
C PHE A 146 -45.89 -10.40 28.28
N LYS A 147 -45.21 -9.64 29.15
CA LYS A 147 -45.03 -9.94 30.57
C LYS A 147 -46.11 -9.37 31.50
N ALA A 148 -47.03 -8.59 30.97
CA ALA A 148 -48.09 -7.91 31.71
C ALA A 148 -49.48 -8.55 31.51
N THR A 149 -49.56 -9.75 30.90
CA THR A 149 -50.74 -10.60 30.77
C THR A 149 -50.50 -11.91 31.49
#